data_5431ebe5c872820da87d8b6f7a293139
#
_entry.id   5431ebe5c872820da87d8b6f7a293139
#
_cell.length_a   1.000
_cell.length_b   1.000
_cell.length_c   1.000
_cell.angle_alpha   90.00
_cell.angle_beta   90.00
_cell.angle_gamma   90.00
#
_symmetry.space_group_name_H-M   'P 1'
#
loop_
_entity.id
_entity.type
_entity.pdbx_description
1 polymer ?
#
loop_
_entity_poly.entity_id
_entity_poly.type
_entity_poly.pdbx_seq_one_letter_code
_entity_poly.pdbx_strand_id
1 'polypeptide(L)'
;LKNNGEYEHIEFIAKNIRARLVKERVYGKNQINEDLPDGTVKVSLDMQNKSSIISFALSFGKDIQILSPQWVIDELKNYGEYIKEIY
;
A
#
# COMPACT_ATOMS: atom_id res chain seq x y z
N LEU A 1 17.73 6.92 -17.74
CA LEU A 1 17.59 6.59 -17.20
C LEU A 1 17.26 6.24 -16.19
N LYS A 2 17.06 6.16 -15.84
CA LYS A 2 16.96 6.03 -15.07
C LYS A 2 16.55 5.61 -13.90
N ASN A 3 16.42 5.73 -13.11
CA ASN A 3 16.19 5.60 -11.80
C ASN A 3 14.89 5.12 -11.40
N ASN A 4 13.98 4.97 -12.26
CA ASN A 4 12.73 4.37 -12.05
C ASN A 4 12.85 2.90 -11.85
N GLY A 5 14.05 2.37 -11.97
CA GLY A 5 14.29 0.97 -11.79
C GLY A 5 14.36 0.51 -10.35
N GLU A 6 14.46 1.44 -9.41
CA GLU A 6 14.61 1.04 -8.02
C GLU A 6 13.29 0.57 -7.43
N TYR A 7 13.36 -0.55 -6.71
CA TYR A 7 12.20 -1.09 -6.02
C TYR A 7 12.18 -0.64 -4.58
N GLU A 8 10.97 -0.37 -4.10
CA GLU A 8 10.71 -0.09 -2.70
C GLU A 8 10.00 -1.29 -2.11
N HIS A 9 10.43 -1.74 -0.95
CA HIS A 9 9.75 -2.82 -0.25
C HIS A 9 8.63 -2.23 0.59
N ILE A 10 7.41 -2.69 0.35
CA ILE A 10 6.21 -2.15 0.99
C ILE A 10 5.56 -3.26 1.80
N GLU A 11 5.12 -2.92 3.02
CA GLU A 11 4.35 -3.86 3.85
C GLU A 11 3.09 -3.17 4.33
N PHE A 12 1.97 -3.87 4.24
CA PHE A 12 0.70 -3.28 4.64
C PHE A 12 -0.28 -4.37 5.10
N ILE A 13 -1.33 -3.92 5.79
CA ILE A 13 -2.45 -4.77 6.17
C ILE A 13 -3.63 -4.41 5.26
N ALA A 14 -4.22 -5.42 4.62
CA ALA A 14 -5.44 -5.25 3.85
C ALA A 14 -6.63 -5.69 4.70
N LYS A 15 -7.70 -4.92 4.67
CA LYS A 15 -8.85 -5.11 5.54
C LYS A 15 -10.13 -5.29 4.73
N ASN A 16 -11.13 -5.85 5.35
CA ASN A 16 -12.48 -5.96 4.79
C ASN A 16 -12.43 -6.70 3.45
N ILE A 17 -13.12 -6.20 2.44
CA ILE A 17 -13.16 -6.87 1.14
C ILE A 17 -11.77 -6.94 0.50
N ARG A 18 -10.92 -5.95 0.78
CA ARG A 18 -9.56 -5.95 0.21
C ARG A 18 -8.71 -7.10 0.75
N ALA A 19 -9.00 -7.56 1.97
CA ALA A 19 -8.29 -8.71 2.53
C ALA A 19 -8.42 -9.94 1.64
N ARG A 20 -9.61 -10.13 1.05
CA ARG A 20 -9.83 -11.24 0.14
C ARG A 20 -9.24 -10.96 -1.24
N LEU A 21 -9.46 -9.74 -1.73
CA LEU A 21 -9.05 -9.39 -3.09
C LEU A 21 -7.54 -9.41 -3.28
N VAL A 22 -6.76 -9.04 -2.26
CA VAL A 22 -5.30 -9.04 -2.41
C VAL A 22 -4.76 -10.44 -2.65
N LYS A 23 -5.48 -11.46 -2.23
CA LYS A 23 -5.01 -12.84 -2.43
C LYS A 23 -5.28 -13.35 -3.83
N GLU A 24 -6.09 -12.63 -4.61
CA GLU A 24 -6.47 -13.05 -5.95
C GLU A 24 -5.68 -12.36 -7.05
N ARG A 25 -4.74 -11.49 -6.69
CA ARG A 25 -4.08 -10.63 -7.66
C ARG A 25 -2.64 -10.38 -7.26
N VAL A 26 -1.76 -10.23 -8.24
CA VAL A 26 -0.37 -9.85 -7.98
C VAL A 26 -0.24 -8.36 -8.24
N TYR A 27 0.12 -7.61 -7.22
CA TYR A 27 0.27 -6.16 -7.30
C TYR A 27 1.71 -5.72 -7.42
N GLY A 28 2.65 -6.58 -7.05
CA GLY A 28 4.06 -6.24 -7.13
C GLY A 28 4.93 -7.47 -7.10
N LYS A 29 6.25 -7.26 -7.23
CA LYS A 29 7.19 -8.36 -7.21
C LYS A 29 7.32 -8.94 -5.82
N ASN A 30 7.60 -10.25 -5.77
CA ASN A 30 7.88 -10.95 -4.52
C ASN A 30 6.75 -10.80 -3.50
N GLN A 31 5.52 -10.76 -4.02
CA GLN A 31 4.36 -10.57 -3.15
C GLN A 31 4.13 -11.78 -2.26
N ILE A 32 4.00 -11.54 -0.97
CA ILE A 32 3.70 -12.57 0.02
C ILE A 32 2.46 -12.10 0.78
N ASN A 33 1.45 -12.97 0.85
CA ASN A 33 0.22 -12.70 1.58
C ASN A 33 0.16 -13.62 2.79
N GLU A 34 -0.11 -13.04 3.94
CA GLU A 34 -0.19 -13.80 5.20
C GLU A 34 -1.54 -13.55 5.84
N ASP A 35 -2.34 -14.60 6.00
CA ASP A 35 -3.63 -14.50 6.70
C ASP A 35 -3.38 -14.26 8.18
N LEU A 36 -4.04 -13.26 8.75
CA LEU A 36 -3.93 -12.98 10.17
C LEU A 36 -5.19 -13.47 10.89
N PRO A 37 -5.09 -13.73 12.20
CA PRO A 37 -6.22 -14.32 12.93
C PRO A 37 -7.49 -13.50 12.93
N ASP A 38 -7.38 -12.18 12.74
CA ASP A 38 -8.54 -11.29 12.79
C ASP A 38 -9.24 -11.13 11.43
N GLY A 39 -8.85 -11.93 10.43
CA GLY A 39 -9.47 -11.86 9.11
C GLY A 39 -8.82 -10.86 8.16
N THR A 40 -7.83 -10.11 8.62
CA THR A 40 -7.06 -9.24 7.74
C THR A 40 -5.93 -10.03 7.10
N VAL A 41 -5.25 -9.41 6.12
CA VAL A 41 -4.14 -10.04 5.41
C VAL A 41 -2.96 -9.10 5.42
N LYS A 42 -1.81 -9.59 5.90
CA LYS A 42 -0.58 -8.83 5.80
C LYS A 42 0.06 -9.12 4.46
N VAL A 43 0.41 -8.07 3.73
CA VAL A 43 1.02 -8.19 2.41
C VAL A 43 2.37 -7.54 2.41
N SER A 44 3.37 -8.21 1.84
CA SER A 44 4.66 -7.60 1.56
C SER A 44 4.94 -7.77 0.08
N LEU A 45 5.52 -6.75 -0.54
CA LEU A 45 5.82 -6.80 -1.97
C LEU A 45 6.80 -5.68 -2.31
N ASP A 46 7.34 -5.76 -3.52
CA ASP A 46 8.25 -4.73 -4.01
C ASP A 46 7.59 -4.02 -5.18
N MET A 47 7.61 -2.70 -5.15
CA MET A 47 7.02 -1.86 -6.19
C MET A 47 7.99 -0.78 -6.62
N GLN A 48 7.81 -0.30 -7.83
CA GLN A 48 8.61 0.79 -8.39
C GLN A 48 7.78 2.05 -8.50
N ASN A 49 8.45 3.18 -8.55
CA ASN A 49 7.84 4.48 -8.85
C ASN A 49 6.99 4.99 -7.68
N LYS A 50 7.52 6.03 -7.02
CA LYS A 50 6.89 6.55 -5.81
C LYS A 50 5.46 7.00 -6.01
N SER A 51 5.16 7.68 -7.12
CA SER A 51 3.80 8.15 -7.32
C SER A 51 2.83 6.99 -7.59
N SER A 52 3.30 5.93 -8.24
CA SER A 52 2.49 4.72 -8.44
C SER A 52 2.20 4.03 -7.11
N ILE A 53 3.18 4.02 -6.20
CA ILE A 53 3.00 3.42 -4.87
C ILE A 53 1.93 4.17 -4.10
N ILE A 54 1.96 5.50 -4.12
CA ILE A 54 0.97 6.31 -3.42
C ILE A 54 -0.42 6.12 -4.04
N SER A 55 -0.51 6.12 -5.38
CA SER A 55 -1.78 5.88 -6.06
C SER A 55 -2.35 4.51 -5.70
N PHE A 56 -1.49 3.50 -5.64
CA PHE A 56 -1.89 2.16 -5.23
C PHE A 56 -2.48 2.17 -3.81
N ALA A 57 -1.77 2.80 -2.88
CA ALA A 57 -2.24 2.86 -1.48
C ALA A 57 -3.58 3.58 -1.40
N LEU A 58 -3.72 4.70 -2.11
CA LEU A 58 -4.97 5.46 -2.08
C LEU A 58 -6.13 4.69 -2.69
N SER A 59 -5.85 3.82 -3.65
CA SER A 59 -6.92 3.05 -4.31
C SER A 59 -7.62 2.08 -3.36
N PHE A 60 -6.97 1.73 -2.25
CA PHE A 60 -7.58 0.85 -1.25
C PHE A 60 -8.47 1.63 -0.28
N GLY A 61 -8.39 2.97 -0.30
CA GLY A 61 -9.16 3.80 0.62
C GLY A 61 -8.80 3.49 2.05
N LYS A 62 -9.79 3.31 2.89
CA LYS A 62 -9.54 3.03 4.31
C LYS A 62 -9.35 1.55 4.60
N ASP A 63 -9.32 0.71 3.58
CA ASP A 63 -9.15 -0.73 3.76
C ASP A 63 -7.68 -1.14 3.71
N ILE A 64 -6.76 -0.20 3.84
CA ILE A 64 -5.34 -0.46 3.89
C ILE A 64 -4.72 0.25 5.09
N GLN A 65 -3.74 -0.39 5.69
CA GLN A 65 -2.92 0.24 6.71
C GLN A 65 -1.47 -0.03 6.36
N ILE A 66 -0.75 1.00 5.97
CA ILE A 66 0.67 0.85 5.61
C ILE A 66 1.48 0.65 6.88
N LEU A 67 2.34 -0.37 6.87
CA LEU A 67 3.26 -0.64 7.98
C LEU A 67 4.63 -0.05 7.70
N SER A 68 5.10 -0.13 6.47
CA SER A 68 6.39 0.42 6.06
C SER A 68 6.41 0.60 4.54
N PRO A 69 7.26 1.45 4.00
CA PRO A 69 8.19 2.32 4.70
C PRO A 69 7.50 3.59 5.22
N GLN A 70 8.18 4.27 6.13
CA GLN A 70 7.62 5.45 6.78
C GLN A 70 7.25 6.56 5.79
N TRP A 71 8.01 6.70 4.71
CA TRP A 71 7.72 7.80 3.76
C TRP A 71 6.34 7.65 3.11
N VAL A 72 5.86 6.42 2.93
CA VAL A 72 4.51 6.21 2.38
C VAL A 72 3.47 6.69 3.38
N ILE A 73 3.68 6.36 4.66
CA ILE A 73 2.77 6.80 5.73
C ILE A 73 2.73 8.33 5.78
N ASP A 74 3.89 8.96 5.70
CA ASP A 74 3.96 10.43 5.76
C ASP A 74 3.26 11.06 4.57
N GLU A 75 3.44 10.50 3.37
CA GLU A 75 2.76 11.01 2.18
C GLU A 75 1.24 10.88 2.28
N LEU A 76 0.77 9.75 2.82
CA LEU A 76 -0.67 9.57 3.00
C LEU A 76 -1.24 10.56 4.00
N LYS A 77 -0.49 10.85 5.07
CA LYS A 77 -0.92 11.85 6.04
C LYS A 77 -0.98 13.25 5.42
N ASN A 78 0.01 13.58 4.59
CA ASN A 78 0.02 14.86 3.89
C ASN A 78 -1.19 14.98 2.97
N TYR A 79 -1.53 13.91 2.30
CA TYR A 79 -2.71 13.86 1.44
C TYR A 79 -3.98 14.13 2.24
N GLY A 80 -4.08 13.49 3.42
CA GLY A 80 -5.24 13.71 4.30
C GLY A 80 -5.37 15.15 4.74
N GLU A 81 -4.25 15.81 5.08
CA GLU A 81 -4.27 17.21 5.45
C GLU A 81 -4.70 18.09 4.29
N TYR A 82 -4.18 17.81 3.10
CA TYR A 82 -4.54 18.57 1.91
C TYR A 82 -6.05 18.46 1.63
N ILE A 83 -6.59 17.25 1.70
CA ILE A 83 -8.02 17.03 1.46
C ILE A 83 -8.86 17.80 2.47
N LYS A 84 -8.46 17.81 3.74
CA LYS A 84 -9.16 18.56 4.77
C LYS A 84 -9.19 20.05 4.47
N GLU A 85 -8.11 20.56 3.89
CA GLU A 85 -8.01 22.00 3.62
C GLU A 85 -8.88 22.45 2.46
N ILE A 86 -9.11 21.57 1.49
CA ILE A 86 -9.89 21.97 0.30
C ILE A 86 -11.38 21.68 0.45
N TYR A 87 -11.76 20.90 1.44
CA TYR A 87 -13.15 20.57 1.72
C TYR A 87 -13.56 20.98 3.11
#